data_4f6b77e5202e2db4a4b34bc2af3f1383
#
_entry.id   4f6b77e5202e2db4a4b34bc2af3f1383
#
_cell.length_a   1.000
_cell.length_b   1.000
_cell.length_c   1.000
_cell.angle_alpha   90.00
_cell.angle_beta   90.00
_cell.angle_gamma   90.00
#
_symmetry.space_group_name_H-M   'P 1'
#
loop_
_entity.id
_entity.type
_entity.pdbx_description
1 polymer ?
#
loop_
_entity_poly.entity_id
_entity_poly.type
_entity_poly.pdbx_seq_one_letter_code
_entity_poly.pdbx_strand_id
1 'polypeptide(L)'
;ELKKTPKYKDIDFKLDWQNFTSGPPVTNGMVANKLQIGMMGDYPLLVNGATFQAGTETKSELIALIAYNKDGAGNGMVVHKDSPYYELADLKGKKVSVPFGSAAHGMLLKAMEDRGWKEDFWDLASQSPEVGTTNLQERKLDGHADFVPFAELLPYRGFARKIFDGVETKLPTFHGVVVRKDFADKYPEVVVAYLKALMEANDWVRANPKQAAEKIEEWTKIEKEVAYMFLGPSGVHTLDPTIKPKWIETVKIGHGVLQRMGRVKDFNADIWGNETFIRQAYKEKGLDYDKQKASFSGYEIGGTDPLCKKPIKNPREGGEVWIEGGAITAYSSAACTLAGVKKALTEGKKIGVAFVFDKTTGIKLFADKAFYALNAKDPKKIEIVPFLLRKNAEAWAAKGGGRLATYTEVLAVAKVGG
;
A
#
# COMPACT_ATOMS: atom_id res chain seq x y z
N GLU A 1 -25.17 -20.11 -2.45
CA GLU A 1 -25.13 -20.47 -3.88
C GLU A 1 -24.53 -21.87 -4.09
N LEU A 2 -23.33 -22.20 -3.55
CA LEU A 2 -22.69 -23.52 -3.74
C LEU A 2 -23.62 -24.70 -3.39
N LYS A 3 -24.36 -24.63 -2.28
CA LYS A 3 -25.35 -25.70 -1.89
C LYS A 3 -26.49 -25.89 -2.90
N LYS A 4 -26.67 -25.01 -3.88
CA LYS A 4 -27.65 -25.19 -4.98
C LYS A 4 -27.11 -26.07 -6.10
N THR A 5 -25.78 -26.34 -6.13
CA THR A 5 -25.19 -27.25 -7.11
C THR A 5 -25.23 -28.69 -6.61
N PRO A 6 -25.51 -29.67 -7.48
CA PRO A 6 -25.62 -31.09 -7.07
C PRO A 6 -24.38 -31.60 -6.33
N LYS A 7 -23.18 -31.20 -6.76
CA LYS A 7 -21.88 -31.62 -6.19
C LYS A 7 -21.69 -31.18 -4.73
N TYR A 8 -22.30 -30.06 -4.31
CA TYR A 8 -22.08 -29.47 -2.99
C TYR A 8 -23.34 -29.48 -2.10
N LYS A 9 -24.44 -30.07 -2.57
CA LYS A 9 -25.73 -30.07 -1.88
C LYS A 9 -25.63 -30.59 -0.45
N ASP A 10 -24.89 -31.66 -0.25
CA ASP A 10 -24.75 -32.38 1.01
C ASP A 10 -23.40 -32.14 1.70
N ILE A 11 -22.60 -31.16 1.21
CA ILE A 11 -21.31 -30.83 1.79
C ILE A 11 -21.46 -29.62 2.71
N ASP A 12 -21.07 -29.78 3.97
CA ASP A 12 -20.91 -28.67 4.90
C ASP A 12 -19.54 -28.01 4.73
N PHE A 13 -19.57 -26.74 4.32
CA PHE A 13 -18.36 -25.91 4.22
C PHE A 13 -18.15 -25.18 5.53
N LYS A 14 -16.95 -25.29 6.07
CA LYS A 14 -16.43 -24.39 7.09
C LYS A 14 -15.27 -23.62 6.50
N LEU A 15 -15.35 -22.30 6.55
CA LEU A 15 -14.24 -21.44 6.20
C LEU A 15 -13.41 -21.21 7.45
N ASP A 16 -12.17 -21.66 7.42
CA ASP A 16 -11.19 -21.45 8.50
C ASP A 16 -10.20 -20.36 8.08
N TRP A 17 -10.33 -19.21 8.72
CA TRP A 17 -9.47 -18.05 8.47
C TRP A 17 -8.28 -18.06 9.42
N GLN A 18 -7.08 -17.96 8.83
CA GLN A 18 -5.84 -17.82 9.58
C GLN A 18 -5.14 -16.53 9.18
N ASN A 19 -4.89 -15.67 10.15
CA ASN A 19 -4.18 -14.41 9.95
C ASN A 19 -2.70 -14.58 10.27
N PHE A 20 -1.87 -14.01 9.40
CA PHE A 20 -0.41 -14.00 9.53
C PHE A 20 0.09 -12.57 9.37
N THR A 21 1.14 -12.21 10.08
CA THR A 21 1.74 -10.88 10.02
C THR A 21 2.71 -10.69 8.85
N SER A 22 2.98 -11.78 8.09
CA SER A 22 3.85 -11.74 6.90
C SER A 22 3.54 -12.91 5.94
N GLY A 23 4.06 -12.85 4.71
CA GLY A 23 3.80 -13.85 3.67
C GLY A 23 4.48 -15.22 3.84
N PRO A 24 5.74 -15.34 4.33
CA PRO A 24 6.41 -16.63 4.42
C PRO A 24 5.64 -17.71 5.21
N PRO A 25 5.02 -17.44 6.37
CA PRO A 25 4.18 -18.42 7.06
C PRO A 25 2.99 -18.92 6.25
N VAL A 26 2.40 -18.07 5.39
CA VAL A 26 1.32 -18.48 4.48
C VAL A 26 1.83 -19.54 3.49
N THR A 27 2.99 -19.31 2.87
CA THR A 27 3.62 -20.27 1.96
C THR A 27 3.87 -21.61 2.68
N ASN A 28 4.43 -21.58 3.90
CA ASN A 28 4.67 -22.80 4.69
C ASN A 28 3.37 -23.54 5.00
N GLY A 29 2.29 -22.83 5.36
CA GLY A 29 0.96 -23.40 5.59
C GLY A 29 0.39 -24.06 4.34
N MET A 30 0.60 -23.44 3.16
CA MET A 30 0.17 -24.01 1.89
C MET A 30 0.98 -25.25 1.51
N VAL A 31 2.31 -25.23 1.67
CA VAL A 31 3.17 -26.42 1.42
C VAL A 31 2.77 -27.58 2.33
N ALA A 32 2.48 -27.32 3.60
CA ALA A 32 2.02 -28.30 4.56
C ALA A 32 0.54 -28.73 4.37
N ASN A 33 -0.14 -28.27 3.32
CA ASN A 33 -1.56 -28.52 3.05
C ASN A 33 -2.52 -28.11 4.19
N LYS A 34 -2.10 -27.17 5.02
CA LYS A 34 -2.93 -26.56 6.08
C LYS A 34 -3.75 -25.37 5.56
N LEU A 35 -3.29 -24.76 4.46
CA LEU A 35 -3.97 -23.67 3.76
C LEU A 35 -4.13 -24.03 2.29
N GLN A 36 -5.33 -23.86 1.74
CA GLN A 36 -5.63 -24.12 0.34
C GLN A 36 -5.56 -22.86 -0.51
N ILE A 37 -5.93 -21.72 0.07
CA ILE A 37 -5.87 -20.39 -0.56
C ILE A 37 -5.02 -19.50 0.32
N GLY A 38 -4.12 -18.73 -0.28
CA GLY A 38 -3.24 -17.77 0.40
C GLY A 38 -3.34 -16.39 -0.21
N MET A 39 -3.20 -15.36 0.63
CA MET A 39 -3.13 -13.95 0.20
C MET A 39 -1.83 -13.35 0.71
N MET A 40 -1.08 -12.70 -0.18
CA MET A 40 0.26 -12.17 0.14
C MET A 40 0.61 -10.97 -0.74
N GLY A 41 1.62 -10.20 -0.34
CA GLY A 41 2.25 -9.21 -1.21
C GLY A 41 3.14 -9.84 -2.30
N ASP A 42 3.61 -9.04 -3.22
CA ASP A 42 4.32 -9.41 -4.45
C ASP A 42 5.53 -10.35 -4.25
N TYR A 43 6.50 -9.98 -3.40
CA TYR A 43 7.68 -10.82 -3.16
C TYR A 43 7.36 -12.17 -2.45
N PRO A 44 6.56 -12.21 -1.39
CA PRO A 44 6.09 -13.48 -0.83
C PRO A 44 5.34 -14.35 -1.83
N LEU A 45 4.54 -13.74 -2.72
CA LEU A 45 3.86 -14.45 -3.81
C LEU A 45 4.85 -15.11 -4.77
N LEU A 46 5.88 -14.35 -5.19
CA LEU A 46 6.96 -14.87 -6.03
C LEU A 46 7.66 -16.04 -5.36
N VAL A 47 8.04 -15.89 -4.09
CA VAL A 47 8.69 -16.97 -3.31
C VAL A 47 7.76 -18.19 -3.20
N ASN A 48 6.45 -17.98 -3.04
CA ASN A 48 5.45 -19.05 -3.06
C ASN A 48 5.47 -19.79 -4.39
N GLY A 49 5.33 -19.10 -5.52
CA GLY A 49 5.37 -19.68 -6.86
C GLY A 49 6.65 -20.47 -7.12
N ALA A 50 7.81 -19.90 -6.82
CA ALA A 50 9.12 -20.55 -6.97
C ALA A 50 9.24 -21.79 -6.08
N THR A 51 8.80 -21.74 -4.82
CA THR A 51 8.81 -22.88 -3.91
C THR A 51 7.97 -24.03 -4.45
N PHE A 52 6.77 -23.75 -4.92
CA PHE A 52 5.87 -24.78 -5.47
C PHE A 52 6.35 -25.33 -6.82
N GLN A 53 6.99 -24.55 -7.67
CA GLN A 53 7.56 -25.06 -8.92
C GLN A 53 8.83 -25.89 -8.69
N ALA A 54 9.59 -25.62 -7.63
CA ALA A 54 10.86 -26.28 -7.37
C ALA A 54 10.77 -27.69 -6.81
N GLY A 55 9.60 -28.16 -6.33
CA GLY A 55 9.49 -29.55 -5.86
C GLY A 55 8.53 -29.83 -4.73
N THR A 56 7.33 -29.29 -4.79
CA THR A 56 6.19 -29.76 -3.97
C THR A 56 5.34 -30.78 -4.74
N GLU A 57 4.50 -31.55 -4.02
CA GLU A 57 3.57 -32.54 -4.60
C GLU A 57 2.56 -31.93 -5.57
N THR A 58 2.20 -30.66 -5.37
CA THR A 58 1.29 -29.90 -6.21
C THR A 58 1.93 -28.57 -6.63
N LYS A 59 1.23 -27.79 -7.46
CA LYS A 59 1.61 -26.42 -7.83
C LYS A 59 0.77 -25.41 -7.06
N SER A 60 1.27 -24.18 -6.94
CA SER A 60 0.42 -23.03 -6.64
C SER A 60 0.14 -22.25 -7.91
N GLU A 61 -0.99 -21.59 -7.98
CA GLU A 61 -1.40 -20.74 -9.10
C GLU A 61 -1.85 -19.39 -8.60
N LEU A 62 -1.39 -18.31 -9.24
CA LEU A 62 -1.92 -16.95 -9.00
C LEU A 62 -3.26 -16.83 -9.74
N ILE A 63 -4.35 -16.66 -8.99
CA ILE A 63 -5.71 -16.72 -9.55
C ILE A 63 -6.44 -15.37 -9.55
N ALA A 64 -5.98 -14.40 -8.78
CA ALA A 64 -6.48 -13.03 -8.76
C ALA A 64 -5.51 -12.09 -8.05
N LEU A 65 -5.74 -10.78 -8.16
CA LEU A 65 -5.20 -9.80 -7.23
C LEU A 65 -6.24 -9.39 -6.19
N ILE A 66 -5.79 -8.68 -5.17
CA ILE A 66 -6.65 -7.99 -4.20
C ILE A 66 -6.55 -6.49 -4.47
N ALA A 67 -5.32 -5.99 -4.49
CA ALA A 67 -5.00 -4.59 -4.64
C ALA A 67 -3.62 -4.40 -5.25
N TYR A 68 -3.38 -3.22 -5.82
CA TYR A 68 -2.07 -2.85 -6.36
C TYR A 68 -1.76 -1.37 -6.20
N ASN A 69 -0.47 -1.03 -6.24
CA ASN A 69 0.02 0.29 -6.61
C ASN A 69 0.94 0.16 -7.84
N LYS A 70 0.54 0.79 -8.94
CA LYS A 70 1.24 0.67 -10.24
C LYS A 70 2.65 1.27 -10.25
N ASP A 71 2.93 2.16 -9.30
CA ASP A 71 4.17 2.92 -9.20
C ASP A 71 5.05 2.44 -8.01
N GLY A 72 4.60 1.42 -7.26
CA GLY A 72 5.39 0.75 -6.23
C GLY A 72 5.23 1.26 -4.80
N ALA A 73 4.32 2.20 -4.55
CA ALA A 73 4.09 2.73 -3.20
C ALA A 73 3.54 1.69 -2.23
N GLY A 74 3.79 1.90 -0.93
CA GLY A 74 3.23 1.13 0.17
C GLY A 74 4.23 0.37 1.03
N ASN A 75 5.45 0.13 0.52
CA ASN A 75 6.56 -0.33 1.34
C ASN A 75 7.47 0.85 1.66
N GLY A 76 8.17 0.86 2.78
CA GLY A 76 9.01 2.00 3.12
C GLY A 76 10.10 1.71 4.14
N MET A 77 11.10 2.59 4.17
CA MET A 77 12.08 2.66 5.25
C MET A 77 11.65 3.77 6.21
N VAL A 78 11.52 3.42 7.46
CA VAL A 78 11.25 4.36 8.55
C VAL A 78 12.43 4.43 9.51
N VAL A 79 12.60 5.60 10.10
CA VAL A 79 13.59 5.87 11.14
C VAL A 79 12.90 6.52 12.33
N HIS A 80 13.54 6.53 13.51
CA HIS A 80 12.99 7.28 14.64
C HIS A 80 12.85 8.77 14.25
N LYS A 81 11.75 9.43 14.65
CA LYS A 81 11.43 10.81 14.23
C LYS A 81 12.54 11.82 14.49
N ASP A 82 13.28 11.64 15.59
CA ASP A 82 14.35 12.52 16.03
C ASP A 82 15.74 12.12 15.46
N SER A 83 15.81 11.11 14.58
CA SER A 83 17.07 10.70 13.99
C SER A 83 17.57 11.73 12.96
N PRO A 84 18.89 11.80 12.71
CA PRO A 84 19.45 12.72 11.72
C PRO A 84 19.30 12.20 10.27
N TYR A 85 18.75 11.00 10.06
CA TYR A 85 18.70 10.32 8.76
C TYR A 85 17.49 10.78 7.95
N TYR A 86 17.70 11.22 6.70
CA TYR A 86 16.65 11.70 5.80
C TYR A 86 16.57 10.94 4.47
N GLU A 87 17.54 10.06 4.19
CA GLU A 87 17.55 9.21 3.01
C GLU A 87 18.26 7.88 3.30
N LEU A 88 18.11 6.89 2.41
CA LEU A 88 18.68 5.55 2.61
C LEU A 88 20.21 5.58 2.77
N ALA A 89 20.89 6.49 2.06
CA ALA A 89 22.36 6.61 2.11
C ALA A 89 22.88 7.00 3.50
N ASP A 90 22.10 7.73 4.28
CA ASP A 90 22.47 8.13 5.65
C ASP A 90 22.60 6.94 6.60
N LEU A 91 21.98 5.82 6.24
CA LEU A 91 21.99 4.59 7.03
C LEU A 91 23.18 3.67 6.73
N LYS A 92 24.18 4.10 5.93
CA LYS A 92 25.37 3.28 5.64
C LYS A 92 26.05 2.78 6.92
N GLY A 93 26.23 1.46 7.02
CA GLY A 93 26.83 0.81 8.20
C GLY A 93 25.98 0.87 9.47
N LYS A 94 24.72 1.28 9.38
CA LYS A 94 23.79 1.39 10.49
C LYS A 94 22.97 0.12 10.68
N LYS A 95 22.43 -0.06 11.89
CA LYS A 95 21.55 -1.18 12.23
C LYS A 95 20.18 -1.00 11.62
N VAL A 96 19.89 -1.80 10.62
CA VAL A 96 18.61 -1.79 9.90
C VAL A 96 17.93 -3.15 10.05
N SER A 97 16.62 -3.16 10.18
CA SER A 97 15.87 -4.41 10.14
C SER A 97 14.77 -4.40 9.08
N VAL A 98 14.39 -5.61 8.66
CA VAL A 98 13.27 -5.85 7.73
C VAL A 98 12.82 -7.31 7.91
N PRO A 99 11.52 -7.63 7.78
CA PRO A 99 11.07 -9.02 7.74
C PRO A 99 11.59 -9.70 6.47
N PHE A 100 12.54 -10.64 6.59
CA PHE A 100 13.11 -11.32 5.42
C PHE A 100 12.05 -12.10 4.64
N GLY A 101 12.11 -12.02 3.32
CA GLY A 101 11.13 -12.64 2.41
C GLY A 101 9.82 -11.86 2.28
N SER A 102 9.70 -10.69 2.93
CA SER A 102 8.55 -9.80 2.78
C SER A 102 8.66 -8.89 1.55
N ALA A 103 7.56 -8.19 1.22
CA ALA A 103 7.54 -7.16 0.19
C ALA A 103 8.54 -6.03 0.48
N ALA A 104 8.67 -5.61 1.74
CA ALA A 104 9.64 -4.60 2.15
C ALA A 104 11.10 -5.07 1.95
N HIS A 105 11.38 -6.36 2.19
CA HIS A 105 12.70 -6.93 1.90
C HIS A 105 13.02 -6.84 0.41
N GLY A 106 12.08 -7.25 -0.44
CA GLY A 106 12.23 -7.12 -1.89
C GLY A 106 12.43 -5.69 -2.35
N MET A 107 11.68 -4.74 -1.80
CA MET A 107 11.88 -3.30 -2.05
C MET A 107 13.31 -2.87 -1.70
N LEU A 108 13.85 -3.26 -0.55
CA LEU A 108 15.23 -2.92 -0.17
C LEU A 108 16.25 -3.52 -1.12
N LEU A 109 16.09 -4.79 -1.50
CA LEU A 109 16.99 -5.46 -2.44
C LEU A 109 16.99 -4.74 -3.80
N LYS A 110 15.82 -4.35 -4.29
CA LYS A 110 15.72 -3.54 -5.52
C LYS A 110 16.35 -2.15 -5.36
N ALA A 111 16.11 -1.49 -4.23
CA ALA A 111 16.71 -0.19 -3.95
C ALA A 111 18.24 -0.24 -3.86
N MET A 112 18.81 -1.33 -3.33
CA MET A 112 20.26 -1.58 -3.31
C MET A 112 20.78 -1.84 -4.72
N GLU A 113 20.12 -2.69 -5.49
CA GLU A 113 20.50 -2.98 -6.89
C GLU A 113 20.53 -1.69 -7.72
N ASP A 114 19.51 -0.86 -7.65
CA ASP A 114 19.41 0.41 -8.38
C ASP A 114 20.54 1.40 -8.04
N ARG A 115 21.14 1.27 -6.86
CA ARG A 115 22.21 2.13 -6.37
C ARG A 115 23.61 1.49 -6.45
N GLY A 116 23.68 0.25 -6.91
CA GLY A 116 24.93 -0.54 -6.94
C GLY A 116 25.50 -0.83 -5.55
N TRP A 117 24.66 -0.87 -4.52
CA TRP A 117 25.09 -1.17 -3.16
C TRP A 117 25.20 -2.67 -2.95
N LYS A 118 26.16 -3.09 -2.10
CA LYS A 118 26.35 -4.48 -1.70
C LYS A 118 25.48 -4.83 -0.49
N GLU A 119 25.32 -6.10 -0.19
CA GLU A 119 24.50 -6.59 0.93
C GLU A 119 25.01 -6.09 2.31
N ASP A 120 26.29 -5.77 2.43
CA ASP A 120 26.91 -5.22 3.63
C ASP A 120 26.78 -3.69 3.77
N PHE A 121 26.00 -3.04 2.90
CA PHE A 121 25.78 -1.60 2.99
C PHE A 121 25.14 -1.19 4.31
N TRP A 122 24.25 -2.04 4.85
CA TRP A 122 23.67 -1.91 6.18
C TRP A 122 24.06 -3.13 7.06
N ASP A 123 24.06 -2.96 8.37
CA ASP A 123 24.00 -4.07 9.34
C ASP A 123 22.53 -4.55 9.38
N LEU A 124 22.19 -5.46 8.46
CA LEU A 124 20.80 -5.83 8.16
C LEU A 124 20.38 -7.09 8.93
N ALA A 125 19.35 -6.96 9.77
CA ALA A 125 18.77 -8.04 10.55
C ALA A 125 17.34 -8.38 10.12
N SER A 126 16.95 -9.66 10.25
CA SER A 126 15.56 -10.09 10.07
C SER A 126 14.78 -9.91 11.37
N GLN A 127 13.71 -9.09 11.31
CA GLN A 127 12.78 -8.92 12.43
C GLN A 127 11.34 -8.85 11.90
N SER A 128 10.38 -9.38 12.68
CA SER A 128 8.96 -9.18 12.35
C SER A 128 8.56 -7.72 12.50
N PRO A 129 7.44 -7.28 11.88
CA PRO A 129 6.95 -5.91 12.02
C PRO A 129 6.84 -5.44 13.47
N GLU A 130 6.34 -6.28 14.36
CA GLU A 130 6.13 -5.94 15.78
C GLU A 130 7.46 -5.76 16.51
N VAL A 131 8.42 -6.67 16.28
CA VAL A 131 9.75 -6.62 16.90
C VAL A 131 10.54 -5.42 16.36
N GLY A 132 10.53 -5.22 15.05
CA GLY A 132 11.17 -4.06 14.41
C GLY A 132 10.60 -2.73 14.89
N THR A 133 9.27 -2.64 15.00
CA THR A 133 8.57 -1.48 15.56
C THR A 133 9.05 -1.16 16.98
N THR A 134 9.05 -2.15 17.86
CA THR A 134 9.47 -1.99 19.26
C THR A 134 10.93 -1.54 19.35
N ASN A 135 11.82 -2.21 18.60
CA ASN A 135 13.24 -1.90 18.61
C ASN A 135 13.55 -0.50 18.01
N LEU A 136 12.77 -0.06 17.00
CA LEU A 136 12.91 1.29 16.46
C LEU A 136 12.45 2.34 17.48
N GLN A 137 11.32 2.10 18.15
CA GLN A 137 10.80 2.99 19.19
C GLN A 137 11.76 3.14 20.37
N GLU A 138 12.40 2.03 20.76
CA GLU A 138 13.43 1.99 21.82
C GLU A 138 14.83 2.45 21.36
N ARG A 139 14.97 2.88 20.08
CA ARG A 139 16.24 3.33 19.47
C ARG A 139 17.33 2.27 19.48
N LYS A 140 16.97 0.99 19.46
CA LYS A 140 17.88 -0.15 19.28
C LYS A 140 18.25 -0.38 17.81
N LEU A 141 17.47 0.21 16.90
CA LEU A 141 17.68 0.24 15.45
C LEU A 141 17.80 1.68 14.97
N ASP A 142 18.59 1.87 13.92
CA ASP A 142 18.69 3.13 13.19
C ASP A 142 17.58 3.26 12.14
N GLY A 143 17.15 2.14 11.53
CA GLY A 143 16.07 2.07 10.56
C GLY A 143 15.34 0.75 10.59
N HIS A 144 14.07 0.77 10.18
CA HIS A 144 13.24 -0.42 9.97
C HIS A 144 12.51 -0.28 8.65
N ALA A 145 12.70 -1.25 7.76
CA ALA A 145 11.91 -1.31 6.54
C ALA A 145 10.70 -2.20 6.75
N ASP A 146 9.54 -1.70 6.36
CA ASP A 146 8.31 -2.46 6.52
C ASP A 146 7.34 -2.21 5.35
N PHE A 147 6.30 -3.02 5.30
CA PHE A 147 5.27 -2.99 4.27
C PHE A 147 3.95 -2.42 4.83
N VAL A 148 2.94 -2.31 3.97
CA VAL A 148 1.60 -1.88 4.40
C VAL A 148 1.03 -2.81 5.48
N PRO A 149 0.43 -2.27 6.55
CA PRO A 149 0.24 -0.84 6.83
C PRO A 149 1.37 -0.21 7.67
N PHE A 150 2.37 -0.97 8.10
CA PHE A 150 3.34 -0.59 9.13
C PHE A 150 4.20 0.61 8.73
N ALA A 151 4.64 0.69 7.46
CA ALA A 151 5.44 1.82 6.98
C ALA A 151 4.74 3.19 7.11
N GLU A 152 3.40 3.21 7.24
CA GLU A 152 2.60 4.41 7.49
C GLU A 152 2.10 4.49 8.94
N LEU A 153 1.83 3.32 9.55
CA LEU A 153 1.35 3.21 10.92
C LEU A 153 2.34 3.81 11.93
N LEU A 154 3.64 3.53 11.74
CA LEU A 154 4.68 4.00 12.64
C LEU A 154 4.81 5.53 12.64
N PRO A 155 4.85 6.21 11.47
CA PRO A 155 4.74 7.66 11.38
C PRO A 155 3.42 8.21 11.95
N TYR A 156 2.27 7.56 11.67
CA TYR A 156 0.98 7.97 12.21
C TYR A 156 0.98 8.01 13.74
N ARG A 157 1.54 6.98 14.39
CA ARG A 157 1.71 6.90 15.85
C ARG A 157 2.73 7.89 16.41
N GLY A 158 3.43 8.64 15.58
CA GLY A 158 4.21 9.82 15.93
C GLY A 158 5.60 9.57 16.50
N PHE A 159 6.13 8.36 16.47
CA PHE A 159 7.50 8.07 16.91
C PHE A 159 8.49 7.82 15.76
N ALA A 160 7.99 7.62 14.55
CA ALA A 160 8.81 7.37 13.36
C ALA A 160 8.59 8.40 12.26
N ARG A 161 9.47 8.38 11.28
CA ARG A 161 9.43 9.18 10.05
C ARG A 161 9.88 8.34 8.88
N LYS A 162 9.14 8.39 7.77
CA LYS A 162 9.50 7.71 6.53
C LYS A 162 10.60 8.50 5.80
N ILE A 163 11.63 7.81 5.33
CA ILE A 163 12.75 8.39 4.57
C ILE A 163 12.92 7.79 3.18
N PHE A 164 12.16 6.74 2.88
CA PHE A 164 12.12 6.09 1.57
C PHE A 164 10.78 5.39 1.39
N ASP A 165 10.27 5.39 0.16
CA ASP A 165 9.09 4.65 -0.26
C ASP A 165 9.40 3.84 -1.51
N GLY A 166 8.75 2.68 -1.65
CA GLY A 166 8.90 1.79 -2.79
C GLY A 166 8.59 2.43 -4.14
N VAL A 167 7.83 3.53 -4.16
CA VAL A 167 7.58 4.33 -5.36
C VAL A 167 8.87 4.82 -6.04
N GLU A 168 9.97 4.98 -5.30
CA GLU A 168 11.26 5.35 -5.85
C GLU A 168 11.91 4.24 -6.69
N THR A 169 11.54 2.97 -6.47
CA THR A 169 12.01 1.84 -7.29
C THR A 169 11.29 1.72 -8.63
N LYS A 170 10.14 2.41 -8.78
CA LYS A 170 9.24 2.35 -9.93
C LYS A 170 8.80 0.93 -10.30
N LEU A 171 8.96 -0.01 -9.37
CA LEU A 171 8.52 -1.38 -9.50
C LEU A 171 7.16 -1.51 -8.83
N PRO A 172 6.09 -1.86 -9.58
CA PRO A 172 4.77 -2.01 -9.01
C PRO A 172 4.77 -2.92 -7.78
N THR A 173 3.90 -2.61 -6.81
CA THR A 173 3.60 -3.51 -5.70
C THR A 173 2.14 -3.96 -5.80
N PHE A 174 1.86 -5.18 -5.37
CA PHE A 174 0.51 -5.73 -5.39
C PHE A 174 0.33 -6.83 -4.36
N HIS A 175 -0.93 -7.11 -4.04
CA HIS A 175 -1.34 -8.22 -3.21
C HIS A 175 -2.15 -9.18 -4.07
N GLY A 176 -1.80 -10.45 -4.07
CA GLY A 176 -2.46 -11.45 -4.90
C GLY A 176 -3.01 -12.61 -4.09
N VAL A 177 -3.84 -13.38 -4.75
CA VAL A 177 -4.46 -14.61 -4.27
C VAL A 177 -3.85 -15.78 -5.01
N VAL A 178 -3.27 -16.69 -4.26
CA VAL A 178 -2.76 -17.97 -4.76
C VAL A 178 -3.61 -19.12 -4.23
N VAL A 179 -3.74 -20.17 -5.03
CA VAL A 179 -4.43 -21.40 -4.66
C VAL A 179 -3.54 -22.60 -4.91
N ARG A 180 -3.66 -23.63 -4.09
CA ARG A 180 -3.09 -24.93 -4.39
C ARG A 180 -3.83 -25.54 -5.57
N LYS A 181 -3.08 -26.02 -6.58
CA LYS A 181 -3.66 -26.58 -7.81
C LYS A 181 -4.50 -27.83 -7.53
N ASP A 182 -4.06 -28.72 -6.67
CA ASP A 182 -4.81 -29.93 -6.29
C ASP A 182 -6.18 -29.60 -5.68
N PHE A 183 -6.27 -28.54 -4.88
CA PHE A 183 -7.53 -28.04 -4.35
C PHE A 183 -8.39 -27.40 -5.44
N ALA A 184 -7.79 -26.56 -6.29
CA ALA A 184 -8.50 -25.87 -7.36
C ALA A 184 -9.07 -26.84 -8.39
N ASP A 185 -8.32 -27.87 -8.77
CA ASP A 185 -8.77 -28.94 -9.69
C ASP A 185 -9.95 -29.74 -9.08
N LYS A 186 -9.91 -29.99 -7.78
CA LYS A 186 -10.95 -30.76 -7.09
C LYS A 186 -12.22 -29.96 -6.83
N TYR A 187 -12.08 -28.66 -6.53
CA TYR A 187 -13.15 -27.78 -6.11
C TYR A 187 -13.17 -26.43 -6.85
N PRO A 188 -13.21 -26.43 -8.20
CA PRO A 188 -13.13 -25.19 -9.00
C PRO A 188 -14.26 -24.21 -8.67
N GLU A 189 -15.47 -24.70 -8.41
CA GLU A 189 -16.62 -23.85 -8.08
C GLU A 189 -16.47 -23.14 -6.74
N VAL A 190 -15.74 -23.75 -5.77
CA VAL A 190 -15.42 -23.12 -4.48
C VAL A 190 -14.45 -21.95 -4.71
N VAL A 191 -13.46 -22.13 -5.58
CA VAL A 191 -12.51 -21.09 -5.95
C VAL A 191 -13.24 -19.92 -6.62
N VAL A 192 -14.13 -20.19 -7.58
CA VAL A 192 -14.95 -19.15 -8.25
C VAL A 192 -15.83 -18.41 -7.24
N ALA A 193 -16.50 -19.14 -6.35
CA ALA A 193 -17.34 -18.52 -5.31
C ALA A 193 -16.53 -17.63 -4.35
N TYR A 194 -15.32 -18.05 -3.98
CA TYR A 194 -14.40 -17.24 -3.19
C TYR A 194 -14.02 -15.92 -3.91
N LEU A 195 -13.68 -16.01 -5.20
CA LEU A 195 -13.35 -14.83 -5.99
C LEU A 195 -14.54 -13.87 -6.17
N LYS A 196 -15.74 -14.39 -6.34
CA LYS A 196 -16.97 -13.57 -6.36
C LYS A 196 -17.17 -12.83 -5.04
N ALA A 197 -16.96 -13.49 -3.90
CA ALA A 197 -17.03 -12.86 -2.59
C ALA A 197 -15.95 -11.78 -2.42
N LEU A 198 -14.73 -12.00 -2.92
CA LEU A 198 -13.67 -11.00 -2.96
C LEU A 198 -14.07 -9.75 -3.77
N MET A 199 -14.68 -9.95 -4.95
CA MET A 199 -15.18 -8.85 -5.77
C MET A 199 -16.28 -8.06 -5.06
N GLU A 200 -17.21 -8.75 -4.39
CA GLU A 200 -18.27 -8.11 -3.59
C GLU A 200 -17.71 -7.31 -2.41
N ALA A 201 -16.69 -7.84 -1.74
CA ALA A 201 -15.99 -7.12 -0.68
C ALA A 201 -15.30 -5.84 -1.22
N ASN A 202 -14.67 -5.92 -2.39
CA ASN A 202 -14.05 -4.75 -3.03
C ASN A 202 -15.08 -3.67 -3.37
N ASP A 203 -16.23 -4.07 -3.92
CA ASP A 203 -17.34 -3.16 -4.25
C ASP A 203 -17.88 -2.50 -2.99
N TRP A 204 -18.04 -3.27 -1.91
CA TRP A 204 -18.53 -2.76 -0.63
C TRP A 204 -17.54 -1.75 -0.01
N VAL A 205 -16.22 -2.04 -0.03
CA VAL A 205 -15.18 -1.11 0.47
C VAL A 205 -15.22 0.20 -0.30
N ARG A 206 -15.36 0.16 -1.63
CA ARG A 206 -15.47 1.36 -2.47
C ARG A 206 -16.74 2.18 -2.19
N ALA A 207 -17.86 1.51 -1.94
CA ALA A 207 -19.11 2.18 -1.63
C ALA A 207 -19.13 2.75 -0.20
N ASN A 208 -18.35 2.17 0.73
CA ASN A 208 -18.39 2.48 2.16
C ASN A 208 -16.98 2.67 2.76
N PRO A 209 -16.12 3.56 2.20
CA PRO A 209 -14.69 3.60 2.56
C PRO A 209 -14.43 3.94 4.03
N LYS A 210 -15.23 4.83 4.61
CA LYS A 210 -15.13 5.17 6.03
C LYS A 210 -15.50 3.99 6.92
N GLN A 211 -16.64 3.34 6.66
CA GLN A 211 -17.08 2.18 7.44
C GLN A 211 -16.13 0.99 7.27
N ALA A 212 -15.57 0.82 6.07
CA ALA A 212 -14.55 -0.21 5.83
C ALA A 212 -13.31 0.01 6.69
N ALA A 213 -12.82 1.24 6.76
CA ALA A 213 -11.69 1.59 7.61
C ALA A 213 -12.00 1.36 9.12
N GLU A 214 -13.18 1.74 9.58
CA GLU A 214 -13.63 1.51 10.96
C GLU A 214 -13.72 0.00 11.29
N LYS A 215 -14.20 -0.84 10.36
CA LYS A 215 -14.22 -2.30 10.53
C LYS A 215 -12.82 -2.92 10.54
N ILE A 216 -11.93 -2.43 9.69
CA ILE A 216 -10.53 -2.88 9.68
C ILE A 216 -9.88 -2.59 11.04
N GLU A 217 -10.07 -1.40 11.60
CA GLU A 217 -9.59 -1.07 12.94
C GLU A 217 -10.16 -2.02 14.01
N GLU A 218 -11.46 -2.30 13.96
CA GLU A 218 -12.12 -3.26 14.87
C GLU A 218 -11.45 -4.64 14.83
N TRP A 219 -11.18 -5.15 13.63
CA TRP A 219 -10.65 -6.49 13.41
C TRP A 219 -9.15 -6.62 13.62
N THR A 220 -8.37 -5.61 13.24
CA THR A 220 -6.90 -5.71 13.15
C THR A 220 -6.17 -4.86 14.19
N LYS A 221 -6.86 -3.93 14.83
CA LYS A 221 -6.28 -2.89 15.71
C LYS A 221 -5.32 -1.93 14.99
N ILE A 222 -5.39 -1.91 13.63
CA ILE A 222 -4.75 -0.87 12.83
C ILE A 222 -5.71 0.32 12.76
N GLU A 223 -5.24 1.49 13.09
CA GLU A 223 -6.05 2.71 13.17
C GLU A 223 -6.77 2.98 11.83
N LYS A 224 -8.06 3.31 11.92
CA LYS A 224 -8.94 3.51 10.75
C LYS A 224 -8.42 4.57 9.78
N GLU A 225 -7.71 5.57 10.28
CA GLU A 225 -7.11 6.62 9.46
C GLU A 225 -6.01 6.05 8.55
N VAL A 226 -5.23 5.10 9.06
CA VAL A 226 -4.22 4.36 8.30
C VAL A 226 -4.90 3.44 7.29
N ALA A 227 -5.91 2.68 7.68
CA ALA A 227 -6.67 1.81 6.78
C ALA A 227 -7.32 2.62 5.63
N TYR A 228 -7.89 3.79 5.93
CA TYR A 228 -8.47 4.69 4.93
C TYR A 228 -7.41 5.29 3.99
N MET A 229 -6.22 5.61 4.49
CA MET A 229 -5.11 6.06 3.66
C MET A 229 -4.77 5.06 2.55
N PHE A 230 -4.86 3.75 2.85
CA PHE A 230 -4.57 2.71 1.88
C PHE A 230 -5.73 2.43 0.93
N LEU A 231 -6.95 2.27 1.43
CA LEU A 231 -8.09 1.70 0.72
C LEU A 231 -9.19 2.70 0.38
N GLY A 232 -9.13 3.91 0.91
CA GLY A 232 -10.07 4.98 0.58
C GLY A 232 -9.85 5.55 -0.82
N PRO A 233 -10.69 6.52 -1.25
CA PRO A 233 -10.53 7.22 -2.53
C PRO A 233 -9.13 7.82 -2.64
N SER A 234 -8.53 7.73 -3.83
CA SER A 234 -7.13 8.14 -4.07
C SER A 234 -6.12 7.53 -3.08
N GLY A 235 -6.45 6.37 -2.52
CA GLY A 235 -5.60 5.68 -1.56
C GLY A 235 -4.29 5.18 -2.18
N VAL A 236 -3.40 4.71 -1.32
CA VAL A 236 -2.10 4.16 -1.75
C VAL A 236 -2.29 2.95 -2.64
N HIS A 237 -3.30 2.12 -2.37
CA HIS A 237 -3.61 0.92 -3.15
C HIS A 237 -4.97 1.02 -3.85
N THR A 238 -5.03 0.46 -5.06
CA THR A 238 -6.26 0.30 -5.84
C THR A 238 -6.74 -1.14 -5.74
N LEU A 239 -7.97 -1.35 -5.28
CA LEU A 239 -8.63 -2.65 -5.28
C LEU A 239 -9.01 -3.05 -6.72
N ASP A 240 -8.41 -4.13 -7.24
CA ASP A 240 -8.68 -4.64 -8.59
C ASP A 240 -8.24 -6.11 -8.66
N PRO A 241 -9.15 -7.07 -8.93
CA PRO A 241 -8.82 -8.49 -8.90
C PRO A 241 -8.20 -9.00 -10.20
N THR A 242 -8.00 -8.17 -11.23
CA THR A 242 -7.53 -8.63 -12.54
C THR A 242 -6.01 -8.87 -12.57
N ILE A 243 -5.60 -9.94 -13.25
CA ILE A 243 -4.18 -10.26 -13.48
C ILE A 243 -3.70 -9.54 -14.76
N LYS A 244 -3.13 -8.35 -14.59
CA LYS A 244 -2.61 -7.57 -15.72
C LYS A 244 -1.23 -8.08 -16.16
N PRO A 245 -0.87 -7.99 -17.46
CA PRO A 245 0.47 -8.38 -17.93
C PRO A 245 1.61 -7.72 -17.14
N LYS A 246 1.43 -6.47 -16.74
CA LYS A 246 2.39 -5.71 -15.93
C LYS A 246 2.73 -6.40 -14.59
N TRP A 247 1.81 -7.14 -14.00
CA TRP A 247 2.07 -7.85 -12.74
C TRP A 247 2.99 -9.05 -12.95
N ILE A 248 2.78 -9.81 -14.03
CA ILE A 248 3.65 -10.93 -14.39
C ILE A 248 5.06 -10.44 -14.74
N GLU A 249 5.17 -9.33 -15.45
CA GLU A 249 6.46 -8.67 -15.73
C GLU A 249 7.16 -8.24 -14.43
N THR A 250 6.42 -7.62 -13.50
CA THR A 250 6.94 -7.23 -12.19
C THR A 250 7.47 -8.44 -11.41
N VAL A 251 6.74 -9.56 -11.44
CA VAL A 251 7.20 -10.82 -10.82
C VAL A 251 8.51 -11.30 -11.44
N LYS A 252 8.65 -11.24 -12.78
CA LYS A 252 9.91 -11.61 -13.48
C LYS A 252 11.08 -10.72 -13.04
N ILE A 253 10.87 -9.41 -12.95
CA ILE A 253 11.89 -8.46 -12.46
C ILE A 253 12.29 -8.81 -11.03
N GLY A 254 11.33 -8.96 -10.14
CA GLY A 254 11.56 -9.33 -8.74
C GLY A 254 12.27 -10.68 -8.60
N HIS A 255 11.90 -11.68 -9.43
CA HIS A 255 12.58 -12.97 -9.48
C HIS A 255 14.07 -12.80 -9.85
N GLY A 256 14.38 -12.00 -10.89
CA GLY A 256 15.75 -11.72 -11.28
C GLY A 256 16.58 -11.08 -10.16
N VAL A 257 15.98 -10.15 -9.38
CA VAL A 257 16.64 -9.57 -8.20
C VAL A 257 16.96 -10.63 -7.16
N LEU A 258 15.98 -11.44 -6.75
CA LEU A 258 16.17 -12.48 -5.74
C LEU A 258 17.11 -13.61 -6.19
N GLN A 259 17.09 -13.95 -7.49
CA GLN A 259 17.96 -14.99 -8.06
C GLN A 259 19.42 -14.57 -8.04
N ARG A 260 19.73 -13.33 -8.46
CA ARG A 260 21.11 -12.78 -8.40
C ARG A 260 21.67 -12.75 -6.98
N MET A 261 20.81 -12.66 -5.98
CA MET A 261 21.17 -12.69 -4.56
C MET A 261 21.13 -14.11 -3.96
N GLY A 262 20.91 -15.17 -4.77
CA GLY A 262 20.84 -16.55 -4.29
C GLY A 262 19.66 -16.83 -3.34
N ARG A 263 18.60 -16.00 -3.38
CA ARG A 263 17.48 -16.05 -2.44
C ARG A 263 16.30 -16.90 -2.91
N VAL A 264 16.26 -17.27 -4.18
CA VAL A 264 15.15 -18.02 -4.77
C VAL A 264 15.66 -18.92 -5.89
N LYS A 265 14.99 -20.08 -6.08
CA LYS A 265 15.24 -21.00 -7.19
C LYS A 265 14.60 -20.49 -8.50
N ASP A 266 14.90 -21.16 -9.62
CA ASP A 266 14.29 -20.88 -10.89
C ASP A 266 12.77 -20.97 -10.82
N PHE A 267 12.11 -20.04 -11.52
CA PHE A 267 10.68 -19.88 -11.50
C PHE A 267 10.18 -19.34 -12.84
N ASN A 268 9.18 -19.99 -13.40
CA ASN A 268 8.51 -19.51 -14.62
C ASN A 268 7.19 -18.80 -14.25
N ALA A 269 7.21 -17.49 -14.28
CA ALA A 269 6.04 -16.67 -13.96
C ALA A 269 4.92 -16.76 -15.04
N ASP A 270 5.25 -17.09 -16.30
CA ASP A 270 4.28 -17.12 -17.40
C ASP A 270 3.24 -18.24 -17.25
N ILE A 271 3.64 -19.36 -16.64
CA ILE A 271 2.74 -20.51 -16.41
C ILE A 271 2.10 -20.49 -15.01
N TRP A 272 2.40 -19.49 -14.20
CA TRP A 272 1.92 -19.41 -12.84
C TRP A 272 0.57 -18.68 -12.71
N GLY A 273 0.35 -17.68 -13.55
CA GLY A 273 -0.92 -16.95 -13.59
C GLY A 273 -2.03 -17.77 -14.24
N ASN A 274 -3.09 -18.08 -13.50
CA ASN A 274 -4.27 -18.78 -14.01
C ASN A 274 -5.51 -17.90 -13.92
N GLU A 275 -5.91 -17.31 -15.04
CA GLU A 275 -7.07 -16.41 -15.12
C GLU A 275 -8.42 -17.16 -15.22
N THR A 276 -8.42 -18.48 -15.34
CA THR A 276 -9.66 -19.26 -15.59
C THR A 276 -10.74 -18.98 -14.55
N PHE A 277 -10.37 -19.00 -13.27
CA PHE A 277 -11.32 -18.84 -12.16
C PHE A 277 -11.85 -17.40 -12.07
N ILE A 278 -10.99 -16.41 -12.18
CA ILE A 278 -11.42 -15.00 -12.10
C ILE A 278 -12.25 -14.59 -13.33
N ARG A 279 -11.92 -15.10 -14.52
CA ARG A 279 -12.74 -14.89 -15.73
C ARG A 279 -14.13 -15.51 -15.57
N GLN A 280 -14.22 -16.70 -14.98
CA GLN A 280 -15.50 -17.31 -14.69
C GLN A 280 -16.30 -16.51 -13.66
N ALA A 281 -15.64 -15.99 -12.61
CA ALA A 281 -16.29 -15.13 -11.60
C ALA A 281 -16.87 -13.85 -12.24
N TYR A 282 -16.10 -13.20 -13.13
CA TYR A 282 -16.57 -12.03 -13.90
C TYR A 282 -17.78 -12.36 -14.78
N LYS A 283 -17.71 -13.47 -15.53
CA LYS A 283 -18.81 -13.95 -16.39
C LYS A 283 -20.09 -14.18 -15.59
N GLU A 284 -20.00 -14.85 -14.44
CA GLU A 284 -21.15 -15.13 -13.58
C GLU A 284 -21.76 -13.87 -12.95
N LYS A 285 -20.95 -12.81 -12.77
CA LYS A 285 -21.42 -11.49 -12.31
C LYS A 285 -21.87 -10.57 -13.46
N GLY A 286 -21.81 -11.02 -14.72
CA GLY A 286 -22.16 -10.23 -15.90
C GLY A 286 -21.20 -9.07 -16.17
N LEU A 287 -19.93 -9.19 -15.75
CA LEU A 287 -18.87 -8.18 -15.87
C LEU A 287 -17.88 -8.54 -16.97
N ASP A 288 -17.23 -7.54 -17.55
CA ASP A 288 -16.22 -7.68 -18.59
C ASP A 288 -14.81 -7.68 -17.98
N TYR A 289 -14.21 -8.85 -17.87
CA TYR A 289 -12.86 -9.04 -17.35
C TYR A 289 -11.79 -8.32 -18.18
N ASP A 290 -11.84 -8.44 -19.51
CA ASP A 290 -10.81 -7.90 -20.39
C ASP A 290 -10.82 -6.36 -20.41
N LYS A 291 -12.01 -5.76 -20.35
CA LYS A 291 -12.16 -4.31 -20.16
C LYS A 291 -11.54 -3.85 -18.85
N GLN A 292 -11.82 -4.53 -17.74
CA GLN A 292 -11.23 -4.20 -16.44
C GLN A 292 -9.70 -4.43 -16.44
N LYS A 293 -9.25 -5.55 -17.02
CA LYS A 293 -7.83 -5.89 -17.13
C LYS A 293 -7.02 -4.84 -17.90
N ALA A 294 -7.61 -4.24 -18.94
CA ALA A 294 -6.97 -3.20 -19.75
C ALA A 294 -6.91 -1.84 -19.04
N SER A 295 -7.69 -1.64 -17.96
CA SER A 295 -7.82 -0.36 -17.26
C SER A 295 -6.91 -0.31 -16.03
N PHE A 296 -6.34 0.87 -15.76
CA PHE A 296 -5.74 1.26 -14.47
C PHE A 296 -6.57 2.34 -13.77
N SER A 297 -7.86 2.44 -14.11
CA SER A 297 -8.77 3.42 -13.50
C SER A 297 -8.80 3.22 -11.98
N GLY A 298 -8.41 4.25 -11.26
CA GLY A 298 -8.43 4.29 -9.82
C GLY A 298 -9.83 4.61 -9.27
N TYR A 299 -9.93 4.48 -7.98
CA TYR A 299 -11.02 5.00 -7.18
C TYR A 299 -10.54 6.31 -6.57
N GLU A 300 -10.99 7.45 -7.10
CA GLU A 300 -10.40 8.75 -6.82
C GLU A 300 -11.35 9.67 -6.05
N ILE A 301 -10.79 10.59 -5.25
CA ILE A 301 -11.56 11.71 -4.69
C ILE A 301 -12.10 12.60 -5.82
N GLY A 302 -13.28 13.15 -5.61
CA GLY A 302 -13.93 13.97 -6.64
C GLY A 302 -14.96 14.92 -6.08
N GLY A 303 -15.74 15.52 -6.97
CA GLY A 303 -16.80 16.47 -6.62
C GLY A 303 -16.33 17.93 -6.62
N THR A 304 -17.02 18.76 -5.85
CA THR A 304 -16.71 20.19 -5.69
C THR A 304 -16.20 20.46 -4.29
N ASP A 305 -15.06 21.11 -4.19
CA ASP A 305 -14.50 21.62 -2.95
C ASP A 305 -15.51 22.57 -2.26
N PRO A 306 -16.00 22.23 -1.06
CA PRO A 306 -17.04 23.01 -0.40
C PRO A 306 -16.54 24.36 0.13
N LEU A 307 -15.24 24.54 0.28
CA LEU A 307 -14.61 25.75 0.83
C LEU A 307 -14.10 26.67 -0.28
N CYS A 308 -13.29 26.14 -1.19
CA CYS A 308 -12.71 26.91 -2.29
C CYS A 308 -13.63 27.01 -3.52
N LYS A 309 -14.78 26.31 -3.53
CA LYS A 309 -15.78 26.32 -4.60
C LYS A 309 -15.26 25.94 -5.98
N LYS A 310 -14.20 25.12 -6.02
CA LYS A 310 -13.57 24.62 -7.25
C LYS A 310 -13.86 23.14 -7.44
N PRO A 311 -14.07 22.67 -8.69
CA PRO A 311 -14.14 21.23 -8.94
C PRO A 311 -12.77 20.58 -8.68
N ILE A 312 -12.79 19.36 -8.14
CA ILE A 312 -11.58 18.54 -7.93
C ILE A 312 -11.26 17.89 -9.28
N LYS A 313 -10.47 18.58 -10.12
CA LYS A 313 -10.10 18.11 -11.46
C LYS A 313 -8.93 17.14 -11.44
N ASN A 314 -7.97 17.37 -10.54
CA ASN A 314 -6.82 16.50 -10.32
C ASN A 314 -6.85 16.01 -8.88
N PRO A 315 -7.30 14.76 -8.64
CA PRO A 315 -7.38 14.19 -7.30
C PRO A 315 -6.05 14.21 -6.55
N ARG A 316 -4.93 14.05 -7.27
CA ARG A 316 -3.58 13.98 -6.71
C ARG A 316 -2.96 15.34 -6.35
N GLU A 317 -3.69 16.43 -6.53
CA GLU A 317 -3.33 17.77 -6.05
C GLU A 317 -4.24 18.23 -4.91
N GLY A 318 -5.32 17.50 -4.65
CA GLY A 318 -6.30 17.78 -3.61
C GLY A 318 -5.88 17.34 -2.21
N GLY A 319 -6.87 17.01 -1.43
CA GLY A 319 -6.71 16.41 -0.12
C GLY A 319 -8.05 16.14 0.55
N GLU A 320 -8.00 15.58 1.74
CA GLU A 320 -9.20 15.25 2.51
C GLU A 320 -9.02 15.62 3.98
N VAL A 321 -10.10 15.98 4.64
CA VAL A 321 -10.15 16.19 6.10
C VAL A 321 -11.23 15.30 6.68
N TRP A 322 -10.83 14.44 7.61
CA TRP A 322 -11.71 13.59 8.39
C TRP A 322 -11.93 14.22 9.76
N ILE A 323 -13.15 14.64 10.02
CA ILE A 323 -13.57 15.15 11.32
C ILE A 323 -13.85 13.96 12.25
N GLU A 324 -13.31 13.97 13.47
CA GLU A 324 -13.55 12.92 14.46
C GLU A 324 -15.06 12.77 14.71
N GLY A 325 -15.57 11.55 14.58
CA GLY A 325 -17.02 11.27 14.67
C GLY A 325 -17.86 11.86 13.53
N GLY A 326 -17.25 12.58 12.56
CA GLY A 326 -17.92 13.27 11.47
C GLY A 326 -17.65 12.69 10.08
N ALA A 327 -17.89 13.54 9.08
CA ALA A 327 -17.68 13.21 7.67
C ALA A 327 -16.22 13.39 7.25
N ILE A 328 -15.87 12.76 6.14
CA ILE A 328 -14.64 13.02 5.38
C ILE A 328 -15.00 13.98 4.25
N THR A 329 -14.27 15.06 4.12
CA THR A 329 -14.50 16.11 3.11
C THR A 329 -13.30 16.25 2.21
N ALA A 330 -13.52 16.19 0.90
CA ALA A 330 -12.47 16.36 -0.10
C ALA A 330 -12.32 17.83 -0.52
N TYR A 331 -11.09 18.24 -0.81
CA TYR A 331 -10.69 19.59 -1.20
C TYR A 331 -9.85 19.58 -2.48
N SER A 332 -9.87 20.69 -3.21
CA SER A 332 -9.30 20.80 -4.56
C SER A 332 -7.79 21.06 -4.60
N SER A 333 -7.18 21.41 -3.48
CA SER A 333 -5.73 21.65 -3.36
C SER A 333 -5.25 21.46 -1.92
N ALA A 334 -3.93 21.27 -1.73
CA ALA A 334 -3.34 21.21 -0.40
C ALA A 334 -3.62 22.47 0.43
N ALA A 335 -3.59 23.67 -0.19
CA ALA A 335 -3.92 24.93 0.48
C ALA A 335 -5.39 24.94 0.95
N CYS A 336 -6.34 24.49 0.11
CA CYS A 336 -7.75 24.42 0.47
C CYS A 336 -8.00 23.35 1.56
N THR A 337 -7.28 22.25 1.51
CA THR A 337 -7.33 21.20 2.56
C THR A 337 -6.90 21.75 3.92
N LEU A 338 -5.75 22.45 3.97
CA LEU A 338 -5.25 23.07 5.20
C LEU A 338 -6.17 24.22 5.68
N ALA A 339 -6.75 25.00 4.76
CA ALA A 339 -7.77 25.99 5.11
C ALA A 339 -9.02 25.32 5.70
N GLY A 340 -9.39 24.13 5.20
CA GLY A 340 -10.47 23.30 5.76
C GLY A 340 -10.16 22.81 7.16
N VAL A 341 -8.93 22.35 7.42
CA VAL A 341 -8.45 22.00 8.78
C VAL A 341 -8.56 23.20 9.70
N LYS A 342 -8.01 24.35 9.30
CA LYS A 342 -8.04 25.59 10.10
C LYS A 342 -9.46 26.01 10.44
N LYS A 343 -10.36 25.99 9.46
CA LYS A 343 -11.79 26.30 9.67
C LYS A 343 -12.42 25.35 10.69
N ALA A 344 -12.22 24.05 10.56
CA ALA A 344 -12.77 23.06 11.47
C ALA A 344 -12.27 23.26 12.91
N LEU A 345 -10.98 23.54 13.09
CA LEU A 345 -10.39 23.86 14.40
C LEU A 345 -11.01 25.15 15.00
N THR A 346 -11.21 26.19 14.18
CA THR A 346 -11.86 27.44 14.63
C THR A 346 -13.33 27.20 15.03
N GLU A 347 -14.00 26.23 14.40
CA GLU A 347 -15.36 25.81 14.77
C GLU A 347 -15.40 24.86 15.99
N GLY A 348 -14.27 24.63 16.66
CA GLY A 348 -14.16 23.74 17.83
C GLY A 348 -14.26 22.25 17.49
N LYS A 349 -14.15 21.86 16.20
CA LYS A 349 -14.18 20.46 15.77
C LYS A 349 -12.82 19.81 15.98
N LYS A 350 -12.81 18.54 16.34
CA LYS A 350 -11.60 17.72 16.39
C LYS A 350 -11.32 17.12 15.03
N ILE A 351 -10.07 17.20 14.60
CA ILE A 351 -9.58 16.57 13.38
C ILE A 351 -9.13 15.15 13.75
N GLY A 352 -9.71 14.12 13.13
CA GLY A 352 -9.22 12.77 13.19
C GLY A 352 -7.92 12.67 12.39
N VAL A 353 -7.98 13.06 11.11
CA VAL A 353 -6.81 13.11 10.21
C VAL A 353 -7.07 14.08 9.05
N ALA A 354 -6.00 14.64 8.50
CA ALA A 354 -6.02 15.30 7.20
C ALA A 354 -5.02 14.63 6.25
N PHE A 355 -5.39 14.51 4.98
CA PHE A 355 -4.56 13.93 3.93
C PHE A 355 -4.25 14.98 2.86
N VAL A 356 -3.03 14.93 2.36
CA VAL A 356 -2.55 15.66 1.18
C VAL A 356 -1.85 14.68 0.23
N PHE A 357 -1.39 15.13 -0.92
CA PHE A 357 -0.70 14.26 -1.88
C PHE A 357 0.71 14.76 -2.16
N ASP A 358 1.67 13.84 -2.17
CA ASP A 358 3.06 14.14 -2.56
C ASP A 358 3.13 14.70 -3.97
N LYS A 359 3.72 15.87 -4.13
CA LYS A 359 3.82 16.55 -5.44
C LYS A 359 4.62 15.76 -6.47
N THR A 360 5.60 14.96 -6.02
CA THR A 360 6.49 14.22 -6.91
C THR A 360 5.85 12.94 -7.43
N THR A 361 5.13 12.21 -6.56
CA THR A 361 4.66 10.85 -6.85
C THR A 361 3.13 10.74 -6.87
N GLY A 362 2.42 11.73 -6.34
CA GLY A 362 0.97 11.70 -6.22
C GLY A 362 0.44 10.72 -5.16
N ILE A 363 1.29 10.18 -4.28
CA ILE A 363 0.82 9.30 -3.20
C ILE A 363 0.17 10.10 -2.08
N LYS A 364 -0.83 9.49 -1.43
CA LYS A 364 -1.54 10.07 -0.28
C LYS A 364 -0.63 10.10 0.94
N LEU A 365 -0.59 11.22 1.65
CA LEU A 365 0.21 11.47 2.85
C LEU A 365 -0.65 11.96 4.00
N PHE A 366 -0.26 11.67 5.23
CA PHE A 366 -0.75 12.41 6.40
C PHE A 366 -0.26 13.84 6.35
N ALA A 367 -1.17 14.81 6.40
CA ALA A 367 -0.82 16.22 6.25
C ALA A 367 0.16 16.72 7.32
N ASP A 368 0.04 16.23 8.55
CA ASP A 368 0.91 16.60 9.67
C ASP A 368 2.29 15.91 9.66
N LYS A 369 2.49 14.93 8.72
CA LYS A 369 3.75 14.20 8.55
C LYS A 369 4.49 14.58 7.26
N ALA A 370 3.82 15.29 6.35
CA ALA A 370 4.41 15.72 5.10
C ALA A 370 5.47 16.83 5.32
N PHE A 371 6.47 16.87 4.46
CA PHE A 371 7.37 18.01 4.30
C PHE A 371 6.71 19.02 3.35
N TYR A 372 6.85 20.31 3.64
CA TYR A 372 6.23 21.35 2.82
C TYR A 372 7.26 22.31 2.23
N ALA A 373 7.08 22.60 0.96
CA ALA A 373 7.66 23.79 0.37
C ALA A 373 6.61 24.92 0.38
N LEU A 374 6.97 26.06 0.93
CA LEU A 374 6.12 27.24 1.04
C LEU A 374 6.71 28.39 0.22
N ASN A 375 5.93 28.92 -0.72
CA ASN A 375 6.21 30.20 -1.35
C ASN A 375 5.10 31.19 -0.96
N ALA A 376 5.46 32.17 -0.15
CA ALA A 376 4.56 33.21 0.36
C ALA A 376 5.11 34.63 0.10
N LYS A 377 5.94 34.80 -0.93
CA LYS A 377 6.49 36.10 -1.32
C LYS A 377 5.39 37.08 -1.73
N ASP A 378 4.39 36.59 -2.43
CA ASP A 378 3.16 37.34 -2.73
C ASP A 378 2.05 36.87 -1.79
N PRO A 379 1.56 37.70 -0.86
CA PRO A 379 0.46 37.34 0.02
C PRO A 379 -0.84 36.96 -0.70
N LYS A 380 -0.98 37.32 -1.97
CA LYS A 380 -2.13 36.99 -2.82
C LYS A 380 -1.97 35.63 -3.51
N LYS A 381 -0.75 35.09 -3.58
CA LYS A 381 -0.41 33.84 -4.26
C LYS A 381 0.41 32.94 -3.34
N ILE A 382 -0.17 32.51 -2.22
CA ILE A 382 0.49 31.58 -1.32
C ILE A 382 0.45 30.20 -1.95
N GLU A 383 1.60 29.59 -2.15
CA GLU A 383 1.76 28.25 -2.69
C GLU A 383 2.28 27.32 -1.61
N ILE A 384 1.50 26.27 -1.31
CA ILE A 384 1.79 25.25 -0.31
C ILE A 384 1.88 23.91 -1.04
N VAL A 385 3.06 23.31 -1.05
CA VAL A 385 3.30 22.08 -1.81
C VAL A 385 3.82 20.98 -0.88
N PRO A 386 3.05 19.89 -0.70
CA PRO A 386 3.44 18.78 0.17
C PRO A 386 4.34 17.77 -0.54
N PHE A 387 5.26 17.19 0.23
CA PHE A 387 6.21 16.17 -0.20
C PHE A 387 6.36 15.07 0.84
N LEU A 388 6.55 13.83 0.37
CA LEU A 388 6.93 12.71 1.22
C LEU A 388 8.36 12.88 1.76
N LEU A 389 9.29 13.30 0.89
CA LEU A 389 10.70 13.37 1.22
C LEU A 389 11.19 14.81 1.35
N ARG A 390 11.96 15.05 2.40
CA ARG A 390 12.57 16.36 2.68
C ARG A 390 13.37 16.90 1.50
N LYS A 391 14.21 16.06 0.88
CA LYS A 391 15.03 16.46 -0.29
C LYS A 391 14.21 17.01 -1.45
N ASN A 392 12.99 16.46 -1.67
CA ASN A 392 12.11 16.92 -2.75
C ASN A 392 11.49 18.28 -2.44
N ALA A 393 11.10 18.51 -1.17
CA ALA A 393 10.61 19.80 -0.71
C ALA A 393 11.70 20.90 -0.81
N GLU A 394 12.93 20.58 -0.38
CA GLU A 394 14.09 21.49 -0.48
C GLU A 394 14.42 21.82 -1.94
N ALA A 395 14.47 20.81 -2.82
CA ALA A 395 14.76 21.00 -4.24
C ALA A 395 13.69 21.85 -4.94
N TRP A 396 12.42 21.65 -4.62
CA TRP A 396 11.33 22.46 -5.14
C TRP A 396 11.39 23.90 -4.63
N ALA A 397 11.62 24.10 -3.34
CA ALA A 397 11.75 25.41 -2.72
C ALA A 397 12.91 26.22 -3.34
N ALA A 398 14.06 25.60 -3.57
CA ALA A 398 15.21 26.23 -4.18
C ALA A 398 14.91 26.74 -5.61
N LYS A 399 14.20 25.95 -6.43
CA LYS A 399 13.82 26.33 -7.81
C LYS A 399 12.78 27.45 -7.85
N GLY A 400 11.77 27.41 -6.96
CA GLY A 400 10.65 28.36 -6.93
C GLY A 400 10.89 29.61 -6.08
N GLY A 401 12.05 29.71 -5.41
CA GLY A 401 12.34 30.80 -4.46
C GLY A 401 11.48 30.77 -3.21
N GLY A 402 10.96 29.60 -2.85
CA GLY A 402 10.29 29.33 -1.58
C GLY A 402 11.25 28.88 -0.48
N ARG A 403 10.71 28.34 0.59
CA ARG A 403 11.46 27.74 1.70
C ARG A 403 10.81 26.45 2.18
N LEU A 404 11.58 25.63 2.88
CA LEU A 404 11.01 24.52 3.67
C LEU A 404 10.15 25.09 4.79
N ALA A 405 9.01 24.47 5.06
CA ALA A 405 8.07 24.88 6.10
C ALA A 405 7.53 23.67 6.87
N THR A 406 7.21 23.90 8.13
CA THR A 406 6.56 22.94 9.00
C THR A 406 5.05 22.91 8.75
N TYR A 407 4.38 21.84 9.18
CA TYR A 407 2.92 21.76 9.15
C TYR A 407 2.24 22.96 9.83
N THR A 408 2.73 23.36 11.00
CA THR A 408 2.20 24.51 11.75
C THR A 408 2.32 25.82 10.96
N GLU A 409 3.45 26.04 10.29
CA GLU A 409 3.65 27.24 9.46
C GLU A 409 2.72 27.30 8.27
N VAL A 410 2.56 26.17 7.53
CA VAL A 410 1.64 26.13 6.37
C VAL A 410 0.19 26.23 6.81
N LEU A 411 -0.19 25.65 7.94
CA LEU A 411 -1.53 25.78 8.51
C LEU A 411 -1.85 27.23 8.89
N ALA A 412 -0.89 27.94 9.46
CA ALA A 412 -1.07 29.36 9.84
C ALA A 412 -1.38 30.24 8.65
N VAL A 413 -0.71 30.04 7.49
CA VAL A 413 -0.87 30.87 6.29
C VAL A 413 -1.95 30.36 5.33
N ALA A 414 -2.44 29.13 5.51
CA ALA A 414 -3.47 28.56 4.65
C ALA A 414 -4.76 29.41 4.64
N LYS A 415 -5.28 29.69 3.46
CA LYS A 415 -6.50 30.46 3.25
C LYS A 415 -7.26 30.01 1.99
N VAL A 416 -8.53 30.37 1.93
CA VAL A 416 -9.39 30.15 0.77
C VAL A 416 -8.88 30.94 -0.42
N GLY A 417 -8.69 30.27 -1.57
CA GLY A 417 -8.24 30.90 -2.81
C GLY A 417 -6.72 31.04 -2.95
N GLY A 418 -5.96 30.38 -2.08
CA GLY A 418 -4.49 30.24 -2.22
C GLY A 418 -4.10 29.21 -3.27
#